data_2b03709da61d639eb6565bca281f139d
#
_entry.id   2b03709da61d639eb6565bca281f139d
#
_cell.length_a   1.000
_cell.length_b   1.000
_cell.length_c   1.000
_cell.angle_alpha   90.00
_cell.angle_beta   90.00
_cell.angle_gamma   90.00
#
_symmetry.space_group_name_H-M   'P 1'
#
loop_
_entity.id
_entity.type
_entity.pdbx_description
1 polymer ?
#
loop_
_entity_poly.entity_id
_entity_poly.type
_entity_poly.pdbx_seq_one_letter_code
_entity_poly.pdbx_strand_id
1 'polypeptide(L)'
;MNVCKLGLSIAMLLSGGMAIAQGTVDDYNRAYALREKFSANKVFYSNVTPQWIEGTHQFWYVRNTPEGRIYVSVNADKKSRKELFDHKRLASALSNASGKEVNPEAIQLERLRVNPSLDTLRFVFGNQRWMYTTRKNQLVNEGSLPDRNAPQKHWMERDDEKEAAPVTSPDGKYTAYIKNQNVYVKEPV
;
A
#
# COMPACT_ATOMS: atom_id res chain seq x y z
N MET A 1 19.20 63.84 40.76
CA MET A 1 19.13 62.48 41.32
C MET A 1 18.24 61.54 40.46
N ASN A 2 18.35 61.57 39.11
CA ASN A 2 17.49 60.78 38.21
C ASN A 2 18.25 60.05 37.11
N VAL A 3 19.57 60.14 37.09
CA VAL A 3 20.38 59.51 36.01
C VAL A 3 20.63 58.01 36.26
N CYS A 4 20.62 57.62 37.56
CA CYS A 4 20.89 56.21 37.94
C CYS A 4 19.70 55.25 37.64
N LYS A 5 18.47 55.77 37.61
CA LYS A 5 17.28 54.96 37.31
C LYS A 5 17.11 54.70 35.84
N LEU A 6 17.59 55.59 34.96
CA LEU A 6 17.51 55.44 33.50
C LEU A 6 18.52 54.41 33.01
N GLY A 7 19.72 54.34 33.60
CA GLY A 7 20.73 53.34 33.25
C GLY A 7 20.32 51.90 33.57
N LEU A 8 19.58 51.67 34.65
CA LEU A 8 19.14 50.33 35.05
C LEU A 8 18.02 49.80 34.15
N SER A 9 17.17 50.65 33.62
CA SER A 9 16.10 50.27 32.69
C SER A 9 16.62 49.93 31.29
N ILE A 10 17.70 50.57 30.84
CA ILE A 10 18.33 50.28 29.54
C ILE A 10 19.14 48.98 29.62
N ALA A 11 19.79 48.66 30.73
CA ALA A 11 20.50 47.40 30.92
C ALA A 11 19.59 46.18 30.94
N MET A 12 18.33 46.33 31.39
CA MET A 12 17.35 45.24 31.41
C MET A 12 16.72 44.94 30.05
N LEU A 13 16.75 45.89 29.11
CA LEU A 13 16.25 45.72 27.74
C LEU A 13 17.29 45.06 26.81
N LEU A 14 18.57 45.07 27.15
CA LEU A 14 19.64 44.46 26.39
C LEU A 14 19.91 43.01 26.77
N SER A 15 19.31 42.50 27.83
CA SER A 15 19.41 41.08 28.25
C SER A 15 18.30 40.21 27.67
N GLY A 16 17.57 40.67 26.64
CA GLY A 16 16.74 39.82 25.79
C GLY A 16 17.61 38.79 25.10
N GLY A 17 17.99 37.74 25.83
CA GLY A 17 18.72 36.60 25.28
C GLY A 17 17.99 36.11 24.05
N MET A 18 18.68 36.03 22.93
CA MET A 18 18.17 35.29 21.75
C MET A 18 17.83 33.90 22.25
N ALA A 19 16.56 33.65 22.53
CA ALA A 19 16.06 32.30 22.72
C ALA A 19 16.18 31.64 21.36
N ILE A 20 17.31 30.95 21.10
CA ILE A 20 17.49 30.07 19.94
C ILE A 20 16.58 28.86 20.26
N ALA A 21 15.29 29.06 20.06
CA ALA A 21 14.27 28.01 20.23
C ALA A 21 14.20 27.07 19.03
N GLN A 22 14.99 27.34 18.00
CA GLN A 22 15.04 26.50 16.80
C GLN A 22 16.30 25.64 16.86
N GLY A 23 16.10 24.33 16.76
CA GLY A 23 17.19 23.38 16.65
C GLY A 23 18.07 23.69 15.43
N THR A 24 19.35 23.40 15.55
CA THR A 24 20.29 23.53 14.44
C THR A 24 20.05 22.45 13.37
N VAL A 25 20.56 22.64 12.17
CA VAL A 25 20.53 21.61 11.12
C VAL A 25 21.16 20.30 11.62
N ASP A 26 22.19 20.37 12.44
CA ASP A 26 22.83 19.20 13.04
C ASP A 26 21.92 18.48 14.04
N ASP A 27 21.07 19.18 14.76
CA ASP A 27 20.09 18.56 15.64
C ASP A 27 19.02 17.80 14.84
N TYR A 28 18.57 18.37 13.72
CA TYR A 28 17.68 17.68 12.79
C TYR A 28 18.33 16.46 12.16
N ASN A 29 19.56 16.58 11.68
CA ASN A 29 20.30 15.46 11.10
C ASN A 29 20.52 14.35 12.12
N ARG A 30 20.80 14.70 13.39
CA ARG A 30 20.93 13.75 14.48
C ARG A 30 19.62 13.06 14.80
N ALA A 31 18.50 13.80 14.79
CA ALA A 31 17.17 13.25 15.00
C ALA A 31 16.77 12.29 13.86
N TYR A 32 17.07 12.65 12.60
CA TYR A 32 16.85 11.77 11.46
C TYR A 32 17.69 10.50 11.53
N ALA A 33 18.97 10.61 11.87
CA ALA A 33 19.85 9.46 12.05
C ALA A 33 19.37 8.53 13.19
N LEU A 34 18.82 9.08 14.25
CA LEU A 34 18.19 8.30 15.31
C LEU A 34 16.92 7.59 14.81
N ARG A 35 16.10 8.29 14.05
CA ARG A 35 14.89 7.70 13.46
C ARG A 35 15.24 6.50 12.58
N GLU A 36 16.24 6.61 11.72
CA GLU A 36 16.73 5.49 10.91
C GLU A 36 17.25 4.33 11.77
N LYS A 37 17.99 4.62 12.83
CA LYS A 37 18.47 3.61 13.77
C LYS A 37 17.35 2.89 14.51
N PHE A 38 16.24 3.55 14.81
CA PHE A 38 15.10 2.97 15.52
C PHE A 38 14.06 2.36 14.60
N SER A 39 13.88 2.88 13.37
CA SER A 39 12.94 2.35 12.41
C SER A 39 13.49 1.20 11.57
N ALA A 40 14.82 1.07 11.46
CA ALA A 40 15.46 0.01 10.70
C ALA A 40 15.41 -1.33 11.43
N ASN A 41 14.29 -2.04 11.33
CA ASN A 41 14.14 -3.48 11.64
C ASN A 41 14.84 -3.99 12.91
N LYS A 42 14.93 -3.16 13.98
CA LYS A 42 15.57 -3.56 15.23
C LYS A 42 14.59 -4.09 16.28
N VAL A 43 13.30 -3.93 16.03
CA VAL A 43 12.26 -4.45 16.91
C VAL A 43 11.57 -5.61 16.19
N PHE A 44 11.90 -6.81 16.61
CA PHE A 44 11.33 -8.04 16.06
C PHE A 44 10.15 -8.48 16.91
N TYR A 45 9.23 -9.22 16.33
CA TYR A 45 8.06 -9.80 16.99
C TYR A 45 7.10 -8.80 17.66
N SER A 46 7.23 -7.52 17.37
CA SER A 46 6.52 -6.43 18.08
C SER A 46 5.08 -6.24 17.66
N ASN A 47 4.70 -6.70 16.48
CA ASN A 47 3.36 -6.49 15.95
C ASN A 47 2.85 -7.70 15.19
N VAL A 48 1.60 -8.07 15.46
CA VAL A 48 0.87 -9.10 14.72
C VAL A 48 -0.39 -8.46 14.17
N THR A 49 -0.44 -8.29 12.83
CA THR A 49 -1.64 -7.82 12.13
C THR A 49 -2.28 -9.02 11.43
N PRO A 50 -3.28 -9.66 12.04
CA PRO A 50 -3.91 -10.84 11.45
C PRO A 50 -4.73 -10.47 10.22
N GLN A 51 -4.59 -11.25 9.17
CA GLN A 51 -5.39 -11.20 7.96
C GLN A 51 -6.30 -12.43 7.96
N TRP A 52 -7.56 -12.24 8.30
CA TRP A 52 -8.54 -13.33 8.37
C TRP A 52 -8.89 -13.85 6.98
N ILE A 53 -9.04 -15.16 6.88
CA ILE A 53 -9.48 -15.82 5.65
C ILE A 53 -11.00 -15.98 5.75
N GLU A 54 -11.69 -15.33 4.83
CA GLU A 54 -13.14 -15.25 4.83
C GLU A 54 -13.81 -16.64 4.88
N GLY A 55 -14.84 -16.76 5.69
CA GLY A 55 -15.59 -18.02 5.87
C GLY A 55 -14.83 -19.10 6.65
N THR A 56 -13.74 -18.76 7.33
CA THR A 56 -12.94 -19.73 8.11
C THR A 56 -12.51 -19.17 9.47
N HIS A 57 -12.09 -20.04 10.37
CA HIS A 57 -11.41 -19.66 11.61
C HIS A 57 -9.88 -19.67 11.44
N GLN A 58 -9.42 -19.25 10.29
CA GLN A 58 -8.00 -19.20 9.94
C GLN A 58 -7.58 -17.78 9.61
N PHE A 59 -6.35 -17.45 9.95
CA PHE A 59 -5.73 -16.19 9.57
C PHE A 59 -4.26 -16.40 9.26
N TRP A 60 -3.68 -15.44 8.57
CA TRP A 60 -2.23 -15.35 8.37
C TRP A 60 -1.72 -13.99 8.80
N TYR A 61 -0.43 -13.92 9.10
CA TYR A 61 0.24 -12.66 9.43
C TYR A 61 1.71 -12.73 9.02
N VAL A 62 2.34 -11.57 8.93
CA VAL A 62 3.78 -11.46 8.68
C VAL A 62 4.50 -11.27 10.00
N ARG A 63 5.51 -12.07 10.22
CA ARG A 63 6.41 -11.99 11.37
C ARG A 63 7.78 -11.51 10.89
N ASN A 64 8.23 -10.38 11.42
CA ASN A 64 9.59 -9.91 11.18
C ASN A 64 10.52 -10.57 12.18
N THR A 65 11.58 -11.19 11.69
CA THR A 65 12.65 -11.84 12.47
C THR A 65 13.99 -11.19 12.13
N PRO A 66 15.06 -11.41 12.92
CA PRO A 66 16.40 -10.94 12.56
C PRO A 66 16.86 -11.43 11.18
N GLU A 67 16.44 -12.62 10.80
CA GLU A 67 16.81 -13.27 9.54
C GLU A 67 15.96 -12.76 8.36
N GLY A 68 14.77 -12.21 8.64
CA GLY A 68 13.90 -11.72 7.57
C GLY A 68 12.41 -11.81 7.89
N ARG A 69 11.60 -11.94 6.85
CA ARG A 69 10.14 -11.99 6.95
C ARG A 69 9.63 -13.41 6.80
N ILE A 70 8.78 -13.82 7.71
CA ILE A 70 8.13 -15.13 7.67
C ILE A 70 6.61 -14.92 7.61
N TYR A 71 5.96 -15.53 6.64
CA TYR A 71 4.51 -15.58 6.53
C TYR A 71 3.99 -16.79 7.30
N VAL A 72 3.16 -16.53 8.28
CA VAL A 72 2.65 -17.54 9.23
C VAL A 72 1.16 -17.70 9.06
N SER A 73 0.68 -18.93 8.96
CA SER A 73 -0.73 -19.29 9.02
C SER A 73 -1.10 -19.87 10.37
N VAL A 74 -2.27 -19.52 10.86
CA VAL A 74 -2.86 -20.00 12.10
C VAL A 74 -4.24 -20.56 11.81
N ASN A 75 -4.51 -21.75 12.33
CA ASN A 75 -5.83 -22.35 12.33
C ASN A 75 -6.31 -22.44 13.78
N ALA A 76 -7.35 -21.67 14.12
CA ALA A 76 -7.86 -21.58 15.49
C ALA A 76 -8.53 -22.88 15.94
N ASP A 77 -9.26 -23.56 15.06
CA ASP A 77 -9.95 -24.81 15.38
C ASP A 77 -8.95 -25.93 15.73
N LYS A 78 -7.90 -26.02 14.92
CA LYS A 78 -6.85 -27.04 15.10
C LYS A 78 -5.76 -26.61 16.08
N LYS A 79 -5.84 -25.39 16.64
CA LYS A 79 -4.82 -24.79 17.50
C LYS A 79 -3.40 -24.94 16.92
N SER A 80 -3.27 -24.80 15.61
CA SER A 80 -2.02 -25.03 14.88
C SER A 80 -1.49 -23.75 14.25
N ARG A 81 -0.17 -23.62 14.25
CA ARG A 81 0.58 -22.53 13.61
C ARG A 81 1.70 -23.12 12.78
N LYS A 82 1.81 -22.68 11.52
CA LYS A 82 2.84 -23.13 10.59
C LYS A 82 3.20 -22.01 9.62
N GLU A 83 4.27 -22.17 8.88
CA GLU A 83 4.56 -21.29 7.74
C GLU A 83 3.43 -21.40 6.69
N LEU A 84 3.06 -20.29 6.11
CA LEU A 84 2.00 -20.23 5.11
C LEU A 84 2.43 -20.92 3.81
N PHE A 85 3.71 -20.79 3.47
CA PHE A 85 4.34 -21.42 2.31
C PHE A 85 5.85 -21.59 2.53
N ASP A 86 6.49 -22.38 1.71
CA ASP A 86 7.94 -22.54 1.68
C ASP A 86 8.57 -21.33 0.96
N HIS A 87 9.25 -20.47 1.71
CA HIS A 87 9.87 -19.23 1.21
C HIS A 87 10.94 -19.50 0.15
N LYS A 88 11.73 -20.56 0.30
CA LYS A 88 12.79 -20.91 -0.64
C LYS A 88 12.22 -21.36 -1.99
N ARG A 89 11.17 -22.18 -1.94
CA ARG A 89 10.49 -22.63 -3.17
C ARG A 89 9.84 -21.48 -3.91
N LEU A 90 9.14 -20.59 -3.19
CA LEU A 90 8.52 -19.43 -3.82
C LEU A 90 9.56 -18.46 -4.37
N ALA A 91 10.66 -18.21 -3.64
CA ALA A 91 11.76 -17.37 -4.11
C ALA A 91 12.36 -17.90 -5.41
N SER A 92 12.63 -19.20 -5.47
CA SER A 92 13.16 -19.85 -6.68
C SER A 92 12.18 -19.75 -7.86
N ALA A 93 10.89 -19.98 -7.62
CA ALA A 93 9.86 -19.84 -8.65
C ALA A 93 9.76 -18.40 -9.18
N LEU A 94 9.78 -17.40 -8.28
CA LEU A 94 9.77 -15.98 -8.64
C LEU A 94 11.05 -15.58 -9.37
N SER A 95 12.22 -16.05 -8.94
CA SER A 95 13.50 -15.77 -9.63
C SER A 95 13.48 -16.28 -11.05
N ASN A 96 13.03 -17.51 -11.26
CA ASN A 96 12.92 -18.13 -12.60
C ASN A 96 11.94 -17.37 -13.49
N ALA A 97 10.79 -16.94 -12.92
CA ALA A 97 9.75 -16.28 -13.70
C ALA A 97 10.03 -14.80 -13.98
N SER A 98 10.72 -14.10 -13.07
CA SER A 98 11.02 -12.66 -13.20
C SER A 98 12.39 -12.38 -13.83
N GLY A 99 13.27 -13.38 -13.91
CA GLY A 99 14.65 -13.21 -14.36
C GLY A 99 15.54 -12.42 -13.38
N LYS A 100 15.08 -12.22 -12.14
CA LYS A 100 15.80 -11.49 -11.10
C LYS A 100 15.97 -12.38 -9.87
N GLU A 101 17.12 -12.28 -9.22
CA GLU A 101 17.34 -12.98 -7.97
C GLU A 101 16.39 -12.48 -6.87
N VAL A 102 15.67 -13.40 -6.25
CA VAL A 102 14.74 -13.13 -5.15
C VAL A 102 15.25 -13.76 -3.88
N ASN A 103 15.58 -12.92 -2.89
CA ASN A 103 16.02 -13.41 -1.58
C ASN A 103 14.80 -13.98 -0.81
N PRO A 104 14.81 -15.25 -0.41
CA PRO A 104 13.70 -15.88 0.32
C PRO A 104 13.39 -15.22 1.67
N GLU A 105 14.37 -14.61 2.31
CA GLU A 105 14.22 -13.95 3.61
C GLU A 105 13.65 -12.52 3.48
N ALA A 106 13.76 -11.93 2.28
CA ALA A 106 13.32 -10.57 2.01
C ALA A 106 12.07 -10.49 1.11
N ILE A 107 11.35 -11.59 0.89
CA ILE A 107 10.16 -11.61 0.04
C ILE A 107 9.11 -10.66 0.60
N GLN A 108 8.65 -9.73 -0.25
CA GLN A 108 7.54 -8.83 0.03
C GLN A 108 6.42 -9.09 -0.97
N LEU A 109 5.34 -9.69 -0.50
CA LEU A 109 4.15 -9.95 -1.31
C LEU A 109 3.13 -8.86 -1.03
N GLU A 110 2.82 -8.06 -2.04
CA GLU A 110 1.77 -7.05 -1.95
C GLU A 110 0.41 -7.67 -2.27
N ARG A 111 -0.64 -7.15 -1.65
CA ARG A 111 -2.03 -7.57 -1.87
C ARG A 111 -2.23 -9.09 -1.78
N LEU A 112 -1.52 -9.74 -0.88
CA LEU A 112 -1.60 -11.18 -0.70
C LEU A 112 -3.02 -11.60 -0.29
N ARG A 113 -3.57 -12.50 -1.07
CA ARG A 113 -4.85 -13.19 -0.79
C ARG A 113 -4.59 -14.69 -0.75
N VAL A 114 -5.21 -15.34 0.21
CA VAL A 114 -5.03 -16.76 0.49
C VAL A 114 -6.41 -17.42 0.42
N ASN A 115 -6.49 -18.56 -0.25
CA ASN A 115 -7.75 -19.30 -0.29
C ASN A 115 -8.00 -20.07 1.04
N PRO A 116 -9.25 -20.51 1.32
CA PRO A 116 -9.59 -21.24 2.54
C PRO A 116 -8.78 -22.52 2.78
N SER A 117 -8.31 -23.17 1.73
CA SER A 117 -7.51 -24.41 1.80
C SER A 117 -6.02 -24.12 2.09
N LEU A 118 -5.57 -22.87 2.10
CA LEU A 118 -4.17 -22.44 2.28
C LEU A 118 -3.21 -23.00 1.22
N ASP A 119 -3.72 -23.41 0.06
CA ASP A 119 -2.90 -24.00 -1.00
C ASP A 119 -2.71 -23.11 -2.21
N THR A 120 -3.50 -22.04 -2.32
CA THR A 120 -3.43 -21.09 -3.42
C THR A 120 -3.26 -19.67 -2.88
N LEU A 121 -2.22 -19.01 -3.34
CA LEU A 121 -1.86 -17.64 -3.00
C LEU A 121 -1.98 -16.77 -4.26
N ARG A 122 -2.65 -15.62 -4.14
CA ARG A 122 -2.62 -14.57 -5.17
C ARG A 122 -2.00 -13.32 -4.58
N PHE A 123 -1.04 -12.75 -5.29
CA PHE A 123 -0.29 -11.60 -4.80
C PHE A 123 0.27 -10.77 -5.95
N VAL A 124 0.79 -9.62 -5.60
CA VAL A 124 1.54 -8.76 -6.50
C VAL A 124 3.01 -8.80 -6.11
N PHE A 125 3.86 -9.00 -7.09
CA PHE A 125 5.31 -8.92 -6.96
C PHE A 125 5.91 -8.33 -8.25
N GLY A 126 6.74 -7.29 -8.12
CA GLY A 126 7.37 -6.64 -9.27
C GLY A 126 6.39 -6.06 -10.29
N ASN A 127 5.28 -5.45 -9.83
CA ASN A 127 4.19 -4.88 -10.64
C ASN A 127 3.41 -5.92 -11.48
N GLN A 128 3.60 -7.20 -11.20
CA GLN A 128 2.90 -8.32 -11.84
C GLN A 128 1.99 -9.02 -10.83
N ARG A 129 0.86 -9.51 -11.29
CA ARG A 129 -0.04 -10.36 -10.52
C ARG A 129 0.35 -11.80 -10.69
N TRP A 130 0.43 -12.52 -9.60
CA TRP A 130 0.87 -13.91 -9.56
C TRP A 130 -0.13 -14.77 -8.81
N MET A 131 -0.32 -15.98 -9.29
CA MET A 131 -0.99 -17.04 -8.57
C MET A 131 0.02 -18.17 -8.32
N TYR A 132 0.15 -18.55 -7.07
CA TYR A 132 1.06 -19.62 -6.64
C TYR A 132 0.30 -20.73 -5.95
N THR A 133 0.47 -21.96 -6.45
CA THR A 133 -0.10 -23.16 -5.85
C THR A 133 0.98 -23.89 -5.06
N THR A 134 0.87 -23.86 -3.72
CA THR A 134 1.90 -24.37 -2.80
C THR A 134 2.17 -25.86 -2.95
N ARG A 135 1.12 -26.67 -3.16
CA ARG A 135 1.24 -28.13 -3.29
C ARG A 135 2.00 -28.54 -4.56
N LYS A 136 1.74 -27.86 -5.66
CA LYS A 136 2.34 -28.16 -6.97
C LYS A 136 3.63 -27.38 -7.23
N ASN A 137 3.98 -26.44 -6.35
CA ASN A 137 5.05 -25.47 -6.58
C ASN A 137 4.93 -24.77 -7.95
N GLN A 138 3.70 -24.44 -8.31
CA GLN A 138 3.40 -23.85 -9.63
C GLN A 138 3.11 -22.35 -9.46
N LEU A 139 3.83 -21.53 -10.20
CA LEU A 139 3.64 -20.09 -10.29
C LEU A 139 3.09 -19.73 -11.66
N VAL A 140 2.02 -18.95 -11.70
CA VAL A 140 1.36 -18.48 -12.92
C VAL A 140 1.30 -16.96 -12.88
N ASN A 141 1.68 -16.32 -13.97
CA ASN A 141 1.53 -14.89 -14.16
C ASN A 141 0.09 -14.57 -14.61
N GLU A 142 -0.62 -13.76 -13.83
CA GLU A 142 -1.99 -13.30 -14.16
C GLU A 142 -2.00 -11.91 -14.84
N GLY A 143 -0.84 -11.43 -15.30
CA GLY A 143 -0.67 -10.16 -15.99
C GLY A 143 -0.17 -9.00 -15.11
N SER A 144 0.14 -7.88 -15.74
CA SER A 144 0.62 -6.68 -15.06
C SER A 144 -0.52 -5.91 -14.38
N LEU A 145 -0.15 -5.13 -13.37
CA LEU A 145 -1.05 -4.09 -12.87
C LEU A 145 -1.16 -2.95 -13.90
N PRO A 146 -2.30 -2.29 -13.97
CA PRO A 146 -2.42 -1.05 -14.74
C PRO A 146 -1.37 -0.05 -14.26
N ASP A 147 -0.68 0.58 -15.20
CA ASP A 147 0.27 1.64 -14.88
C ASP A 147 -0.49 2.81 -14.22
N ARG A 148 -0.16 3.08 -12.95
CA ARG A 148 -0.75 4.23 -12.23
C ARG A 148 -0.31 5.58 -12.81
N ASN A 149 0.80 5.59 -13.54
CA ASN A 149 1.34 6.78 -14.20
C ASN A 149 0.98 6.81 -15.69
N ALA A 150 0.22 5.82 -16.18
CA ALA A 150 -0.35 5.95 -17.52
C ALA A 150 -1.10 7.28 -17.56
N PRO A 151 -0.86 8.13 -18.57
CA PRO A 151 -1.58 9.37 -18.68
C PRO A 151 -3.06 9.06 -18.61
N GLN A 152 -3.69 9.46 -17.51
CA GLN A 152 -5.13 9.39 -17.43
C GLN A 152 -5.62 10.31 -18.55
N LYS A 153 -6.39 9.76 -19.51
CA LYS A 153 -7.08 10.58 -20.49
C LYS A 153 -7.73 11.73 -19.71
N HIS A 154 -7.22 12.92 -19.93
CA HIS A 154 -7.76 14.08 -19.26
C HIS A 154 -9.26 14.12 -19.57
N TRP A 155 -10.08 14.48 -18.59
CA TRP A 155 -11.55 14.56 -18.77
C TRP A 155 -11.97 15.42 -19.97
N MET A 156 -11.03 16.24 -20.53
CA MET A 156 -11.23 17.01 -21.77
C MET A 156 -10.97 16.22 -23.04
N GLU A 157 -10.23 15.08 -22.99
CA GLU A 157 -10.15 14.13 -24.10
C GLU A 157 -11.32 13.14 -23.99
N ARG A 158 -12.52 13.65 -24.06
CA ARG A 158 -13.67 12.83 -24.36
C ARG A 158 -13.51 12.36 -25.80
N ASP A 159 -13.56 11.06 -26.05
CA ASP A 159 -13.84 10.55 -27.38
C ASP A 159 -15.20 11.16 -27.81
N ASP A 160 -15.17 12.31 -28.42
CA ASP A 160 -16.37 13.07 -28.84
C ASP A 160 -17.18 12.31 -29.91
N GLU A 161 -16.78 11.09 -30.27
CA GLU A 161 -17.41 10.29 -31.30
C GLU A 161 -18.26 9.10 -30.78
N LYS A 162 -18.29 8.84 -29.47
CA LYS A 162 -19.26 7.88 -28.93
C LYS A 162 -20.39 8.62 -28.23
N GLU A 163 -21.38 9.03 -29.00
CA GLU A 163 -22.68 9.41 -28.42
C GLU A 163 -23.12 8.34 -27.44
N ALA A 164 -23.45 8.74 -26.21
CA ALA A 164 -23.94 7.78 -25.22
C ALA A 164 -25.14 7.03 -25.83
N ALA A 165 -25.14 5.72 -25.71
CA ALA A 165 -26.21 4.90 -26.25
C ALA A 165 -27.57 5.40 -25.72
N PRO A 166 -28.58 5.52 -26.59
CA PRO A 166 -29.94 5.91 -26.16
C PRO A 166 -30.47 5.00 -25.06
N VAL A 167 -31.08 5.57 -24.05
CA VAL A 167 -31.71 4.83 -22.92
C VAL A 167 -33.22 4.90 -23.02
N THR A 168 -33.86 3.75 -23.06
CA THR A 168 -35.30 3.66 -23.12
C THR A 168 -35.89 3.63 -21.70
N SER A 169 -37.02 4.32 -21.49
CA SER A 169 -37.78 4.30 -20.23
C SER A 169 -38.27 2.88 -19.89
N PRO A 170 -38.46 2.54 -18.61
CA PRO A 170 -38.92 1.21 -18.21
C PRO A 170 -40.27 0.77 -18.81
N ASP A 171 -41.13 1.73 -19.15
CA ASP A 171 -42.42 1.49 -19.79
C ASP A 171 -42.35 1.49 -21.33
N GLY A 172 -41.16 1.68 -21.91
CA GLY A 172 -40.91 1.67 -23.34
C GLY A 172 -41.40 2.90 -24.10
N LYS A 173 -42.05 3.87 -23.43
CA LYS A 173 -42.73 5.01 -24.12
C LYS A 173 -41.77 6.12 -24.52
N TYR A 174 -40.62 6.22 -23.91
CA TYR A 174 -39.71 7.32 -24.18
C TYR A 174 -38.28 6.79 -24.35
N THR A 175 -37.51 7.46 -25.21
CA THR A 175 -36.10 7.18 -25.36
C THR A 175 -35.32 8.48 -25.18
N ALA A 176 -34.45 8.52 -24.16
CA ALA A 176 -33.53 9.60 -23.92
C ALA A 176 -32.21 9.39 -24.69
N TYR A 177 -31.72 10.43 -25.31
CA TYR A 177 -30.43 10.42 -26.01
C TYR A 177 -29.72 11.79 -25.89
N ILE A 178 -28.41 11.78 -26.05
CA ILE A 178 -27.60 13.00 -26.01
C ILE A 178 -27.25 13.39 -27.45
N LYS A 179 -27.49 14.64 -27.78
CA LYS A 179 -27.08 15.24 -29.06
C LYS A 179 -26.61 16.67 -28.82
N ASN A 180 -25.45 17.03 -29.36
CA ASN A 180 -24.87 18.36 -29.19
C ASN A 180 -24.82 18.79 -27.71
N GLN A 181 -24.37 17.93 -26.81
CA GLN A 181 -24.25 18.18 -25.37
C GLN A 181 -25.59 18.48 -24.64
N ASN A 182 -26.72 18.22 -25.29
CA ASN A 182 -28.05 18.36 -24.72
C ASN A 182 -28.76 17.02 -24.67
N VAL A 183 -29.67 16.86 -23.69
CA VAL A 183 -30.52 15.68 -23.55
C VAL A 183 -31.81 15.89 -24.31
N TYR A 184 -32.15 14.95 -25.16
CA TYR A 184 -33.38 14.90 -25.90
C TYR A 184 -34.17 13.67 -25.50
N VAL A 185 -35.51 13.79 -25.55
CA VAL A 185 -36.41 12.68 -25.33
C VAL A 185 -37.32 12.56 -26.56
N LYS A 186 -37.46 11.38 -27.09
CA LYS A 186 -38.40 11.08 -28.17
C LYS A 186 -39.40 10.00 -27.76
N GLU A 187 -40.62 10.09 -28.28
CA GLU A 187 -41.57 9.00 -28.24
C GLU A 187 -41.21 7.95 -29.29
N PRO A 188 -41.47 6.65 -29.03
CA PRO A 188 -41.35 5.63 -30.05
C PRO A 188 -42.33 5.93 -31.17
N VAL A 189 -41.85 5.82 -32.41
CA VAL A 189 -42.69 5.93 -33.62
C VAL A 189 -43.47 4.63 -33.81
#